data_e303f5db9cb394ad534f5294c552ec76
#
_entry.id   e303f5db9cb394ad534f5294c552ec76
#
_cell.length_a   1.000
_cell.length_b   1.000
_cell.length_c   1.000
_cell.angle_alpha   90.00
_cell.angle_beta   90.00
_cell.angle_gamma   90.00
#
_symmetry.space_group_name_H-M   'P 1'
#
loop_
_entity.id
_entity.type
_entity.pdbx_description
1 polymer ?
#
loop_
_entity_poly.entity_id
_entity_poly.type
_entity_poly.pdbx_seq_one_letter_code
_entity_poly.pdbx_strand_id
1 'polypeptide(L)'
;MSTTAKLYSATIVGLKAIPVTVEVDTAPGLYSFNIVGLGDKAVNEAKDRVTLALKNSGVLPPNKQTRKVVVNLAPADIKKEGTHLDVAMSIGYLLATEQMKAFDLKVYEKFSEP
;
A
#
# COMPACT_ATOMS: atom_id res chain seq x y z
N MET A 1 -2.83 9.13 -16.95
CA MET A 1 -3.38 10.06 -15.94
C MET A 1 -2.84 9.71 -14.56
N SER A 2 -2.40 10.70 -13.82
CA SER A 2 -1.90 10.49 -12.45
C SER A 2 -3.05 10.39 -11.45
N THR A 3 -2.96 9.44 -10.53
CA THR A 3 -3.94 9.27 -9.47
C THR A 3 -3.26 9.06 -8.13
N THR A 4 -3.94 9.49 -7.07
CA THR A 4 -3.43 9.43 -5.70
C THR A 4 -4.50 8.87 -4.78
N ALA A 5 -4.09 8.00 -3.87
CA ALA A 5 -4.94 7.54 -2.78
C ALA A 5 -4.20 7.73 -1.46
N LYS A 6 -4.91 8.12 -0.42
CA LYS A 6 -4.34 8.34 0.89
C LYS A 6 -5.13 7.58 1.94
N LEU A 7 -4.43 6.82 2.75
CA LEU A 7 -5.02 5.99 3.80
C LEU A 7 -4.25 6.20 5.10
N TYR A 8 -4.84 5.75 6.18
CA TYR A 8 -4.24 5.83 7.50
C TYR A 8 -4.14 4.45 8.09
N SER A 9 -2.99 4.17 8.70
CA SER A 9 -2.73 2.92 9.40
C SER A 9 -1.98 3.26 10.68
N ALA A 10 -1.35 2.30 11.30
CA ALA A 10 -0.57 2.51 12.50
C ALA A 10 0.55 1.49 12.58
N THR A 11 1.59 1.84 13.34
CA THR A 11 2.64 0.90 13.71
C THR A 11 2.81 0.94 15.22
N ILE A 12 3.28 -0.13 15.81
CA ILE A 12 3.49 -0.22 17.25
C ILE A 12 4.95 0.08 17.55
N VAL A 13 5.17 1.06 18.42
CA VAL A 13 6.51 1.40 18.92
C VAL A 13 6.45 1.31 20.44
N GLY A 14 7.08 0.29 21.02
CA GLY A 14 6.93 -0.01 22.44
C GLY A 14 5.48 -0.39 22.74
N LEU A 15 4.83 0.39 23.61
CA LEU A 15 3.43 0.20 23.97
C LEU A 15 2.49 1.21 23.30
N LYS A 16 3.02 2.00 22.36
CA LYS A 16 2.23 3.04 21.70
C LYS A 16 1.93 2.68 20.26
N ALA A 17 0.71 2.98 19.81
CA ALA A 17 0.34 2.95 18.42
C ALA A 17 0.64 4.32 17.80
N ILE A 18 1.49 4.35 16.79
CA ILE A 18 1.88 5.57 16.09
C ILE A 18 1.15 5.60 14.75
N PRO A 19 0.37 6.66 14.47
CA PRO A 19 -0.31 6.77 13.18
C PRO A 19 0.69 6.78 12.02
N VAL A 20 0.35 6.05 10.95
CA VAL A 20 1.14 6.02 9.71
C VAL A 20 0.23 6.46 8.57
N THR A 21 0.67 7.47 7.83
CA THR A 21 0.00 7.86 6.61
C THR A 21 0.54 7.02 5.45
N VAL A 22 -0.36 6.44 4.68
CA VAL A 22 -0.04 5.64 3.51
C VAL A 22 -0.57 6.37 2.29
N GLU A 23 0.32 6.87 1.45
CA GLU A 23 -0.06 7.57 0.23
C GLU A 23 0.47 6.81 -0.98
N VAL A 24 -0.42 6.48 -1.90
CA VAL A 24 -0.08 5.76 -3.12
C VAL A 24 -0.34 6.66 -4.31
N ASP A 25 0.72 6.96 -5.05
CA ASP A 25 0.66 7.75 -6.27
C ASP A 25 0.94 6.87 -7.47
N THR A 26 0.14 7.01 -8.53
CA THR A 26 0.37 6.32 -9.78
C THR A 26 0.39 7.30 -10.94
N ALA A 27 1.22 7.00 -11.94
CA ALA A 27 1.31 7.78 -13.15
C ALA A 27 1.64 6.85 -14.33
N PRO A 28 1.21 7.20 -15.56
CA PRO A 28 1.61 6.43 -16.73
C PRO A 28 3.12 6.45 -16.93
N GLY A 29 3.67 5.37 -17.45
CA GLY A 29 5.10 5.29 -17.73
C GLY A 29 5.62 3.87 -17.63
N LEU A 30 6.92 3.71 -17.76
CA LEU A 30 7.56 2.42 -17.57
C LEU A 30 7.31 1.94 -16.15
N TYR A 31 7.03 0.66 -16.02
CA TYR A 31 6.75 0.07 -14.72
C TYR A 31 7.84 0.38 -13.70
N SER A 32 7.42 0.85 -12.54
CA SER A 32 8.26 0.94 -11.35
C SER A 32 7.36 0.85 -10.12
N PHE A 33 7.89 0.28 -9.05
CA PHE A 33 7.18 0.17 -7.78
C PHE A 33 8.18 0.52 -6.68
N ASN A 34 8.00 1.68 -6.07
CA ASN A 34 8.87 2.17 -5.01
C ASN A 34 8.08 2.40 -3.74
N ILE A 35 8.68 2.04 -2.62
CA ILE A 35 8.14 2.30 -1.29
C ILE A 35 9.13 3.17 -0.53
N VAL A 36 8.67 4.33 -0.09
CA VAL A 36 9.46 5.29 0.68
C VAL A 36 9.01 5.27 2.13
N GLY A 37 9.95 5.25 3.05
CA GLY A 37 9.65 5.24 4.47
C GLY A 37 9.90 3.91 5.17
N LEU A 38 10.47 2.93 4.47
CA LEU A 38 10.93 1.67 5.03
C LEU A 38 12.43 1.51 4.80
N GLY A 39 13.08 0.67 5.60
CA GLY A 39 14.47 0.30 5.34
C GLY A 39 14.59 -0.58 4.08
N ASP A 40 15.77 -0.62 3.50
CA ASP A 40 16.01 -1.29 2.20
C ASP A 40 15.54 -2.75 2.18
N LYS A 41 15.86 -3.51 3.21
CA LYS A 41 15.43 -4.92 3.29
C LYS A 41 13.92 -5.02 3.41
N ALA A 42 13.31 -4.20 4.26
CA ALA A 42 11.87 -4.20 4.47
C ALA A 42 11.11 -3.78 3.21
N VAL A 43 11.67 -2.86 2.41
CA VAL A 43 11.08 -2.46 1.13
C VAL A 43 10.93 -3.65 0.20
N ASN A 44 12.00 -4.42 0.00
CA ASN A 44 11.97 -5.55 -0.93
C ASN A 44 10.98 -6.62 -0.47
N GLU A 45 10.97 -6.93 0.82
CA GLU A 45 10.03 -7.90 1.38
C GLU A 45 8.58 -7.43 1.24
N ALA A 46 8.31 -6.16 1.52
CA ALA A 46 6.96 -5.60 1.39
C ALA A 46 6.47 -5.61 -0.05
N LYS A 47 7.33 -5.25 -1.00
CA LYS A 47 6.99 -5.29 -2.44
C LYS A 47 6.58 -6.70 -2.87
N ASP A 48 7.33 -7.70 -2.43
CA ASP A 48 7.04 -9.09 -2.77
C ASP A 48 5.71 -9.54 -2.17
N ARG A 49 5.47 -9.23 -0.89
CA ARG A 49 4.22 -9.61 -0.22
C ARG A 49 3.00 -8.94 -0.84
N VAL A 50 3.07 -7.65 -1.08
CA VAL A 50 1.96 -6.88 -1.68
C VAL A 50 1.68 -7.38 -3.10
N THR A 51 2.71 -7.55 -3.91
CA THR A 51 2.55 -8.02 -5.29
C THR A 51 1.92 -9.40 -5.33
N LEU A 52 2.38 -10.31 -4.49
CA LEU A 52 1.86 -11.69 -4.44
C LEU A 52 0.40 -11.71 -3.95
N ALA A 53 0.09 -10.93 -2.91
CA ALA A 53 -1.28 -10.85 -2.39
C ALA A 53 -2.25 -10.32 -3.44
N LEU A 54 -1.86 -9.28 -4.17
CA LEU A 54 -2.69 -8.72 -5.25
C LEU A 54 -2.87 -9.71 -6.39
N LYS A 55 -1.81 -10.37 -6.79
CA LYS A 55 -1.87 -11.39 -7.84
C LYS A 55 -2.82 -12.53 -7.44
N ASN A 56 -2.72 -13.02 -6.21
CA ASN A 56 -3.57 -14.11 -5.72
C ASN A 56 -5.02 -13.69 -5.52
N SER A 57 -5.29 -12.39 -5.41
CA SER A 57 -6.65 -11.86 -5.27
C SER A 57 -7.36 -11.64 -6.61
N GLY A 58 -6.69 -11.91 -7.73
CA GLY A 58 -7.29 -11.78 -9.06
C GLY A 58 -7.37 -10.36 -9.60
N VAL A 59 -6.68 -9.41 -8.97
CA VAL A 59 -6.57 -8.04 -9.48
C VAL A 59 -5.23 -7.86 -10.21
N LEU A 60 -5.09 -6.76 -10.96
CA LEU A 60 -3.85 -6.48 -11.67
C LEU A 60 -2.79 -6.00 -10.68
N PRO A 61 -1.73 -6.79 -10.43
CA PRO A 61 -0.64 -6.35 -9.56
C PRO A 61 0.24 -5.30 -10.26
N PRO A 62 1.09 -4.56 -9.50
CA PRO A 62 1.92 -3.50 -10.09
C PRO A 62 2.78 -3.96 -11.27
N ASN A 63 3.35 -5.16 -11.20
CA ASN A 63 4.25 -5.66 -12.24
C ASN A 63 3.54 -6.09 -13.53
N LYS A 64 2.22 -5.98 -13.59
CA LYS A 64 1.42 -6.28 -14.79
C LYS A 64 0.83 -5.02 -15.42
N GLN A 65 1.23 -3.85 -14.97
CA GLN A 65 0.76 -2.58 -15.50
C GLN A 65 1.94 -1.73 -15.99
N THR A 66 1.69 -0.89 -16.99
CA THR A 66 2.65 0.10 -17.46
C THR A 66 2.42 1.40 -16.68
N ARG A 67 2.69 1.34 -15.39
CA ARG A 67 2.51 2.48 -14.48
C ARG A 67 3.68 2.60 -13.52
N LYS A 68 3.97 3.83 -13.15
CA LYS A 68 4.85 4.12 -12.02
C LYS A 68 4.00 4.13 -10.77
N VAL A 69 4.39 3.37 -9.76
CA VAL A 69 3.70 3.31 -8.48
C VAL A 69 4.67 3.71 -7.39
N VAL A 70 4.30 4.72 -6.61
CA VAL A 70 5.10 5.17 -5.46
C VAL A 70 4.22 5.13 -4.23
N VAL A 71 4.68 4.45 -3.20
CA VAL A 71 4.02 4.41 -1.89
C VAL A 71 4.88 5.18 -0.90
N ASN A 72 4.29 6.18 -0.26
CA ASN A 72 4.93 6.93 0.82
C ASN A 72 4.33 6.54 2.16
N LEU A 73 5.18 6.15 3.09
CA LEU A 73 4.81 5.84 4.46
C LEU A 73 5.42 6.90 5.37
N ALA A 74 4.58 7.68 6.02
CA ALA A 74 5.02 8.75 6.91
C ALA A 74 4.54 8.50 8.34
N PRO A 75 5.31 8.88 9.37
CA PRO A 75 6.59 9.59 9.31
C PRO A 75 7.76 8.69 8.91
N ALA A 76 8.78 9.26 8.29
CA ALA A 76 9.90 8.52 7.74
C ALA A 76 10.91 8.05 8.80
N ASP A 77 10.97 8.75 9.94
CA ASP A 77 11.96 8.53 11.00
C ASP A 77 11.56 7.47 12.02
N ILE A 78 10.44 6.78 11.81
CA ILE A 78 9.93 5.74 12.69
C ILE A 78 9.98 4.41 11.97
N LYS A 79 10.50 3.38 12.67
CA LYS A 79 10.49 2.02 12.15
C LYS A 79 9.03 1.56 12.01
N LYS A 80 8.67 1.10 10.84
CA LYS A 80 7.31 0.64 10.53
C LYS A 80 7.35 -0.82 10.16
N GLU A 81 6.44 -1.60 10.72
CA GLU A 81 6.33 -3.00 10.41
C GLU A 81 4.91 -3.48 10.74
N GLY A 82 4.57 -4.65 10.21
CA GLY A 82 3.28 -5.26 10.44
C GLY A 82 2.52 -5.52 9.15
N THR A 83 1.77 -6.63 9.13
CA THR A 83 1.01 -7.03 7.95
C THR A 83 -0.14 -6.08 7.64
N HIS A 84 -0.62 -5.32 8.63
CA HIS A 84 -1.65 -4.31 8.40
C HIS A 84 -1.18 -3.17 7.48
N LEU A 85 0.12 -2.89 7.45
CA LEU A 85 0.68 -1.93 6.49
C LEU A 85 0.62 -2.48 5.07
N ASP A 86 0.83 -3.78 4.89
CA ASP A 86 0.70 -4.43 3.59
C ASP A 86 -0.75 -4.31 3.08
N VAL A 87 -1.74 -4.49 3.96
CA VAL A 87 -3.15 -4.33 3.63
C VAL A 87 -3.44 -2.90 3.21
N ALA A 88 -2.96 -1.92 3.98
CA ALA A 88 -3.16 -0.50 3.66
C ALA A 88 -2.53 -0.12 2.32
N MET A 89 -1.31 -0.60 2.04
CA MET A 89 -0.64 -0.36 0.76
C MET A 89 -1.41 -1.00 -0.40
N SER A 90 -1.91 -2.21 -0.20
CA SER A 90 -2.69 -2.92 -1.23
C SER A 90 -3.99 -2.20 -1.54
N ILE A 91 -4.72 -1.77 -0.51
CA ILE A 91 -5.96 -1.00 -0.69
C ILE A 91 -5.66 0.33 -1.38
N GLY A 92 -4.62 1.03 -0.95
CA GLY A 92 -4.21 2.28 -1.58
C GLY A 92 -3.87 2.11 -3.05
N TYR A 93 -3.16 1.04 -3.39
CA TYR A 93 -2.87 0.71 -4.78
C TYR A 93 -4.14 0.46 -5.59
N LEU A 94 -5.08 -0.32 -5.05
CA LEU A 94 -6.34 -0.62 -5.74
C LEU A 94 -7.18 0.63 -5.95
N LEU A 95 -7.23 1.53 -4.97
CA LEU A 95 -7.93 2.81 -5.10
C LEU A 95 -7.25 3.70 -6.14
N ALA A 96 -5.92 3.82 -6.09
CA ALA A 96 -5.19 4.67 -7.01
C ALA A 96 -5.22 4.19 -8.46
N THR A 97 -5.36 2.88 -8.68
CA THR A 97 -5.49 2.29 -10.02
C THR A 97 -6.94 2.07 -10.44
N GLU A 98 -7.88 2.53 -9.63
CA GLU A 98 -9.32 2.44 -9.89
C GLU A 98 -9.84 1.01 -10.03
N GLN A 99 -9.14 0.04 -9.42
CA GLN A 99 -9.63 -1.33 -9.34
C GLN A 99 -10.60 -1.54 -8.17
N MET A 100 -10.71 -0.54 -7.31
CA MET A 100 -11.61 -0.51 -6.15
C MET A 100 -12.14 0.91 -6.00
N LYS A 101 -13.39 1.04 -5.59
CA LYS A 101 -14.00 2.35 -5.29
C LYS A 101 -13.79 2.66 -3.81
N ALA A 102 -13.57 3.96 -3.50
CA ALA A 102 -13.30 4.42 -2.14
C ALA A 102 -14.41 4.08 -1.14
N PHE A 103 -15.64 3.87 -1.60
CA PHE A 103 -16.80 3.61 -0.75
C PHE A 103 -17.34 2.19 -0.89
N ASP A 104 -16.51 1.24 -1.25
CA ASP A 104 -16.93 -0.16 -1.28
C ASP A 104 -16.93 -0.70 0.15
N LEU A 105 -18.05 -0.52 0.84
CA LEU A 105 -18.20 -0.93 2.24
C LEU A 105 -18.00 -2.43 2.44
N LYS A 106 -18.38 -3.24 1.47
CA LYS A 106 -18.20 -4.70 1.57
C LYS A 106 -16.73 -5.09 1.63
N VAL A 107 -15.93 -4.45 0.80
CA VAL A 107 -14.48 -4.70 0.82
C VAL A 107 -13.88 -4.20 2.12
N TYR A 108 -14.28 -2.99 2.56
CA TYR A 108 -13.82 -2.43 3.82
C TYR A 108 -14.15 -3.34 5.01
N GLU A 109 -15.40 -3.80 5.10
CA GLU A 109 -15.83 -4.70 6.17
C GLU A 109 -15.02 -5.99 6.18
N LYS A 110 -14.73 -6.53 5.01
CA LYS A 110 -13.95 -7.78 4.88
C LYS A 110 -12.54 -7.63 5.43
N PHE A 111 -11.91 -6.46 5.25
CA PHE A 111 -10.57 -6.20 5.76
C PHE A 111 -10.56 -5.75 7.22
N SER A 112 -11.67 -5.24 7.74
CA SER A 112 -11.76 -4.74 9.11
C SER A 112 -12.20 -5.81 10.12
N GLU A 113 -12.70 -6.94 9.66
CA GLU A 113 -13.09 -8.05 10.54
C GLU A 113 -11.87 -8.68 11.19
N PRO A 114 -11.95 -9.00 12.49
CA PRO A 114 -10.88 -9.67 13.22
C PRO A 114 -10.61 -11.08 12.70
#